data_9beebf6316f1abc053b7eb769f57c689
#
_entry.id   9beebf6316f1abc053b7eb769f57c689
#
_cell.length_a   1.000
_cell.length_b   1.000
_cell.length_c   1.000
_cell.angle_alpha   90.00
_cell.angle_beta   90.00
_cell.angle_gamma   90.00
#
_symmetry.space_group_name_H-M   'P 1'
#
loop_
_entity.id
_entity.type
_entity.pdbx_description
1 polymer ?
#
loop_
_entity_poly.entity_id
_entity_poly.type
_entity_poly.pdbx_seq_one_letter_code
_entity_poly.pdbx_strand_id
1 'polypeptide(L)'
;SYNRTLAKQTMYMSMDRFGGSGDGESGAESSESSRPQGIKVGMDNSISVGFQGSMPLISPTLWKSLSISDSNILRSLEAARQSRQQLVNQVKSAYYALLLAEDSKKVIQESYDMARLTYETYDKEHAIGAASDYDVLRTSVAMKNIEPELAQSEIAVKQARLQLMVLMGLDASFDFKAADALSNYESTMYE
;
A
#
# COMPACT_ATOMS: atom_id res chain seq x y z
N SER A 1 31.06 -27.09 -9.76
CA SER A 1 30.87 -26.93 -8.31
C SER A 1 32.00 -27.61 -7.56
N TYR A 2 32.56 -26.92 -6.58
CA TYR A 2 33.62 -27.43 -5.70
C TYR A 2 33.00 -27.70 -4.35
N ASN A 3 33.03 -28.97 -3.92
CA ASN A 3 32.57 -29.38 -2.60
C ASN A 3 33.75 -29.94 -1.80
N ARG A 4 34.09 -29.28 -0.70
CA ARG A 4 35.05 -29.76 0.28
C ARG A 4 34.35 -30.42 1.43
N THR A 5 34.55 -31.70 1.65
CA THR A 5 33.99 -32.44 2.76
C THR A 5 34.85 -32.22 4.01
N LEU A 6 34.34 -31.43 4.97
CA LEU A 6 35.06 -31.09 6.20
C LEU A 6 35.04 -32.24 7.26
N ALA A 7 34.15 -33.20 7.11
CA ALA A 7 34.12 -34.38 7.96
C ALA A 7 33.75 -35.62 7.14
N LYS A 8 34.64 -36.64 7.13
CA LYS A 8 34.37 -37.93 6.49
C LYS A 8 33.46 -38.76 7.37
N GLN A 9 32.51 -39.48 6.80
CA GLN A 9 31.72 -40.47 7.51
C GLN A 9 32.65 -41.63 7.91
N THR A 10 32.74 -41.92 9.21
CA THR A 10 33.41 -43.08 9.74
C THR A 10 32.43 -44.24 9.84
N MET A 11 32.66 -45.28 9.08
CA MET A 11 31.90 -46.52 9.15
C MET A 11 32.54 -47.45 10.17
N TYR A 12 31.85 -47.74 11.24
CA TYR A 12 32.33 -48.71 12.21
C TYR A 12 31.85 -50.10 11.80
N MET A 13 32.76 -50.93 11.35
CA MET A 13 32.48 -52.31 11.03
C MET A 13 32.89 -53.19 12.23
N SER A 14 31.93 -53.77 12.91
CA SER A 14 32.20 -54.81 13.92
C SER A 14 32.57 -56.11 13.18
N MET A 15 33.77 -56.60 13.41
CA MET A 15 34.33 -57.78 12.73
C MET A 15 33.77 -59.11 13.28
N ASP A 16 32.75 -59.06 14.12
CA ASP A 16 32.17 -60.26 14.74
C ASP A 16 31.33 -61.14 13.78
N ARG A 17 31.14 -60.74 12.57
CA ARG A 17 30.26 -61.46 11.63
C ARG A 17 30.96 -62.28 10.56
N PHE A 18 32.32 -62.30 10.56
CA PHE A 18 33.13 -63.07 9.59
C PHE A 18 34.01 -64.14 10.24
N GLY A 19 33.72 -64.57 11.47
CA GLY A 19 34.35 -65.69 12.12
C GLY A 19 33.62 -66.97 11.77
N GLY A 20 34.00 -67.59 10.65
CA GLY A 20 33.60 -68.94 10.28
C GLY A 20 34.16 -69.96 11.29
N SER A 21 33.31 -70.88 11.63
CA SER A 21 33.52 -72.15 12.34
C SER A 21 34.89 -72.76 12.06
N GLY A 22 35.70 -72.93 13.10
CA GLY A 22 36.94 -73.69 13.10
C GLY A 22 37.36 -74.00 14.51
N ASP A 23 37.10 -75.26 14.93
CA ASP A 23 37.56 -75.89 16.20
C ASP A 23 39.07 -75.80 16.34
N GLY A 24 39.56 -75.48 17.58
CA GLY A 24 41.01 -75.60 17.89
C GLY A 24 41.43 -74.86 19.14
N GLU A 25 41.62 -75.59 20.14
CA GLU A 25 42.04 -75.48 21.52
C GLU A 25 43.19 -74.51 21.82
N SER A 26 43.09 -73.91 22.99
CA SER A 26 44.12 -73.50 24.00
C SER A 26 44.94 -72.23 23.73
N GLY A 27 44.93 -71.35 24.68
CA GLY A 27 45.94 -70.36 24.96
C GLY A 27 45.41 -69.07 25.56
N ALA A 28 45.54 -69.00 26.91
CA ALA A 28 45.26 -67.81 27.69
C ALA A 28 46.10 -66.60 27.27
N GLU A 29 45.53 -65.44 27.53
CA GLU A 29 46.09 -64.17 27.95
C GLU A 29 45.89 -63.00 26.99
N SER A 30 45.45 -61.94 27.71
CA SER A 30 45.40 -60.52 27.41
C SER A 30 44.22 -60.00 26.54
N SER A 31 43.17 -59.67 27.30
CA SER A 31 42.11 -58.77 26.97
C SER A 31 42.68 -57.36 26.76
N GLU A 32 43.08 -57.03 25.51
CA GLU A 32 43.09 -55.65 25.08
C GLU A 32 41.82 -55.41 24.25
N SER A 33 40.99 -54.58 24.78
CA SER A 33 39.76 -54.17 24.17
C SER A 33 40.00 -53.60 22.78
N SER A 34 39.75 -54.39 21.74
CA SER A 34 39.77 -53.96 20.35
C SER A 34 38.69 -52.90 20.15
N ARG A 35 39.08 -51.67 20.30
CA ARG A 35 38.22 -50.54 19.90
C ARG A 35 37.90 -50.71 18.40
N PRO A 36 36.65 -50.61 17.97
CA PRO A 36 36.29 -50.75 16.59
C PRO A 36 37.04 -49.67 15.79
N GLN A 37 37.90 -50.12 14.91
CA GLN A 37 38.69 -49.23 14.06
C GLN A 37 37.80 -48.70 12.97
N GLY A 38 37.40 -47.43 13.11
CA GLY A 38 36.54 -46.75 12.11
C GLY A 38 37.33 -46.50 10.82
N ILE A 39 36.90 -47.09 9.73
CA ILE A 39 37.45 -46.84 8.42
C ILE A 39 36.81 -45.57 7.88
N LYS A 40 37.62 -44.54 7.60
CA LYS A 40 37.13 -43.31 6.96
C LYS A 40 36.93 -43.58 5.47
N VAL A 41 35.69 -43.62 5.01
CA VAL A 41 35.29 -43.81 3.64
C VAL A 41 34.85 -42.50 3.05
N GLY A 42 35.42 -42.09 1.94
CA GLY A 42 35.04 -40.92 1.18
C GLY A 42 36.23 -40.17 0.55
N MET A 43 35.99 -39.47 -0.54
CA MET A 43 36.98 -38.59 -1.16
C MET A 43 37.06 -37.28 -0.40
N ASP A 44 38.26 -36.75 -0.20
CA ASP A 44 38.51 -35.48 0.49
C ASP A 44 38.04 -34.30 -0.33
N ASN A 45 38.12 -34.39 -1.63
CA ASN A 45 37.67 -33.35 -2.54
C ASN A 45 36.96 -33.97 -3.74
N SER A 46 35.77 -33.50 -4.07
CA SER A 46 35.10 -33.80 -5.32
C SER A 46 34.96 -32.54 -6.15
N ILE A 47 35.54 -32.55 -7.31
CA ILE A 47 35.41 -31.48 -8.30
C ILE A 47 34.61 -32.05 -9.46
N SER A 48 33.41 -31.50 -9.68
CA SER A 48 32.60 -31.80 -10.85
C SER A 48 32.53 -30.57 -11.76
N VAL A 49 33.04 -30.70 -12.96
CA VAL A 49 32.94 -29.68 -14.00
C VAL A 49 32.00 -30.25 -15.07
N GLY A 50 30.82 -29.69 -15.18
CA GLY A 50 29.84 -30.05 -16.19
C GLY A 50 29.53 -28.85 -17.06
N PHE A 51 29.67 -28.96 -18.36
CA PHE A 51 29.16 -28.01 -19.34
C PHE A 51 27.88 -28.58 -19.93
N GLN A 52 26.76 -27.89 -19.67
CA GLN A 52 25.46 -28.27 -20.20
C GLN A 52 24.98 -27.19 -21.15
N GLY A 53 25.05 -27.44 -22.43
CA GLY A 53 24.49 -26.57 -23.47
C GLY A 53 23.28 -27.26 -24.07
N SER A 54 22.09 -26.62 -23.95
CA SER A 54 20.88 -27.04 -24.65
C SER A 54 20.46 -25.95 -25.64
N MET A 55 20.43 -26.29 -26.92
CA MET A 55 19.96 -25.41 -28.00
C MET A 55 18.65 -25.98 -28.56
N PRO A 56 17.48 -25.41 -28.24
CA PRO A 56 16.22 -25.83 -28.81
C PRO A 56 16.15 -25.38 -30.27
N LEU A 57 16.37 -26.32 -31.21
CA LEU A 57 16.31 -26.05 -32.66
C LEU A 57 14.89 -25.79 -33.15
N ILE A 58 13.89 -26.46 -32.57
CA ILE A 58 12.47 -26.27 -32.88
C ILE A 58 11.70 -26.31 -31.56
N SER A 59 11.24 -25.16 -31.10
CA SER A 59 10.37 -25.10 -29.92
C SER A 59 9.15 -24.25 -30.20
N PRO A 60 7.95 -24.85 -30.30
CA PRO A 60 6.69 -24.12 -30.49
C PRO A 60 6.42 -23.10 -29.36
N THR A 61 6.98 -23.35 -28.18
CA THR A 61 6.89 -22.45 -27.02
C THR A 61 7.59 -21.11 -27.25
N LEU A 62 8.74 -21.07 -27.96
CA LEU A 62 9.43 -19.82 -28.29
C LEU A 62 8.60 -18.95 -29.24
N TRP A 63 8.02 -19.56 -30.28
CA TRP A 63 7.16 -18.84 -31.22
C TRP A 63 5.92 -18.27 -30.54
N LYS A 64 5.32 -19.04 -29.64
CA LYS A 64 4.16 -18.61 -28.89
C LYS A 64 4.52 -17.52 -27.88
N SER A 65 5.71 -17.58 -27.26
CA SER A 65 6.16 -16.54 -26.33
C SER A 65 6.42 -15.20 -27.00
N LEU A 66 6.88 -15.19 -28.25
CA LEU A 66 6.99 -13.96 -29.05
C LEU A 66 5.61 -13.33 -29.29
N SER A 67 4.61 -14.12 -29.71
CA SER A 67 3.24 -13.63 -29.90
C SER A 67 2.61 -13.13 -28.60
N ILE A 68 2.90 -13.78 -27.46
CA ILE A 68 2.49 -13.31 -26.13
C ILE A 68 3.19 -12.00 -25.76
N SER A 69 4.46 -11.86 -26.12
CA SER A 69 5.21 -10.64 -25.87
C SER A 69 4.60 -9.44 -26.61
N ASP A 70 4.23 -9.58 -27.88
CA ASP A 70 3.55 -8.55 -28.65
C ASP A 70 2.19 -8.17 -28.04
N SER A 71 1.43 -9.16 -27.61
CA SER A 71 0.16 -8.94 -26.91
C SER A 71 0.36 -8.23 -25.56
N ASN A 72 1.43 -8.53 -24.84
CA ASN A 72 1.76 -7.85 -23.59
C ASN A 72 2.17 -6.38 -23.81
N ILE A 73 2.84 -6.07 -24.92
CA ILE A 73 3.16 -4.68 -25.30
C ILE A 73 1.86 -3.89 -25.54
N LEU A 74 0.94 -4.43 -26.33
CA LEU A 74 -0.36 -3.80 -26.56
C LEU A 74 -1.14 -3.59 -25.25
N ARG A 75 -1.14 -4.61 -24.40
CA ARG A 75 -1.76 -4.52 -23.09
C ARG A 75 -1.14 -3.42 -22.22
N SER A 76 0.18 -3.28 -22.24
CA SER A 76 0.87 -2.23 -21.47
C SER A 76 0.57 -0.83 -21.99
N LEU A 77 0.41 -0.66 -23.31
CA LEU A 77 0.00 0.60 -23.92
C LEU A 77 -1.42 0.98 -23.52
N GLU A 78 -2.36 0.02 -23.56
CA GLU A 78 -3.73 0.28 -23.12
C GLU A 78 -3.83 0.53 -21.61
N ALA A 79 -3.02 -0.14 -20.80
CA ALA A 79 -2.92 0.14 -19.36
C ALA A 79 -2.40 1.56 -19.08
N ALA A 80 -1.43 2.03 -19.84
CA ALA A 80 -0.94 3.42 -19.74
C ALA A 80 -2.03 4.43 -20.13
N ARG A 81 -2.79 4.13 -21.19
CA ARG A 81 -3.93 4.95 -21.62
C ARG A 81 -5.03 4.99 -20.54
N GLN A 82 -5.36 3.83 -19.98
CA GLN A 82 -6.33 3.74 -18.88
C GLN A 82 -5.88 4.56 -17.66
N SER A 83 -4.62 4.44 -17.26
CA SER A 83 -4.06 5.21 -16.14
C SER A 83 -4.18 6.72 -16.38
N ARG A 84 -3.89 7.19 -17.60
CA ARG A 84 -4.05 8.59 -17.97
C ARG A 84 -5.50 9.07 -17.88
N GLN A 85 -6.45 8.28 -18.39
CA GLN A 85 -7.88 8.61 -18.30
C GLN A 85 -8.36 8.63 -16.84
N GLN A 86 -7.89 7.68 -16.05
CA GLN A 86 -8.23 7.61 -14.64
C GLN A 86 -7.71 8.83 -13.87
N LEU A 87 -6.48 9.28 -14.15
CA LEU A 87 -5.94 10.51 -13.57
C LEU A 87 -6.77 11.73 -13.94
N VAL A 88 -7.15 11.87 -15.21
CA VAL A 88 -8.00 12.98 -15.67
C VAL A 88 -9.35 12.99 -14.92
N ASN A 89 -9.96 11.82 -14.75
CA ASN A 89 -11.22 11.70 -14.01
C ASN A 89 -11.04 12.04 -12.52
N GLN A 90 -9.94 11.62 -11.90
CA GLN A 90 -9.63 11.95 -10.50
C GLN A 90 -9.45 13.47 -10.33
N VAL A 91 -8.73 14.13 -11.24
CA VAL A 91 -8.54 15.59 -11.18
C VAL A 91 -9.87 16.33 -11.35
N LYS A 92 -10.71 15.90 -12.30
CA LYS A 92 -12.06 16.48 -12.47
C LYS A 92 -12.91 16.31 -11.24
N SER A 93 -12.95 15.10 -10.66
CA SER A 93 -13.70 14.83 -9.45
C SER A 93 -13.21 15.66 -8.27
N ALA A 94 -11.89 15.78 -8.08
CA ALA A 94 -11.32 16.62 -7.03
C ALA A 94 -11.61 18.12 -7.24
N TYR A 95 -11.66 18.58 -8.50
CA TYR A 95 -12.02 19.95 -8.83
C TYR A 95 -13.49 20.26 -8.48
N TYR A 96 -14.42 19.37 -8.85
CA TYR A 96 -15.83 19.55 -8.48
C TYR A 96 -16.05 19.42 -6.95
N ALA A 97 -15.27 18.58 -6.27
CA ALA A 97 -15.31 18.50 -4.82
C ALA A 97 -14.84 19.80 -4.16
N LEU A 98 -13.84 20.47 -4.73
CA LEU A 98 -13.41 21.81 -4.27
C LEU A 98 -14.51 22.85 -4.45
N LEU A 99 -15.14 22.92 -5.63
CA LEU A 99 -16.25 23.85 -5.90
C LEU A 99 -17.40 23.61 -4.94
N LEU A 100 -17.77 22.35 -4.71
CA LEU A 100 -18.82 21.99 -3.75
C LEU A 100 -18.48 22.43 -2.31
N ALA A 101 -17.22 22.25 -1.90
CA ALA A 101 -16.78 22.66 -0.56
C ALA A 101 -16.81 24.20 -0.41
N GLU A 102 -16.45 24.95 -1.45
CA GLU A 102 -16.50 26.43 -1.46
C GLU A 102 -17.95 26.93 -1.39
N ASP A 103 -18.86 26.35 -2.17
CA ASP A 103 -20.28 26.72 -2.14
C ASP A 103 -20.94 26.31 -0.80
N SER A 104 -20.62 25.13 -0.26
CA SER A 104 -21.09 24.70 1.05
C SER A 104 -20.64 25.66 2.16
N LYS A 105 -19.36 26.08 2.13
CA LYS A 105 -18.86 27.10 3.05
C LYS A 105 -19.65 28.39 2.96
N LYS A 106 -19.96 28.85 1.74
CA LYS A 106 -20.73 30.07 1.52
C LYS A 106 -22.13 29.99 2.14
N VAL A 107 -22.84 28.86 1.94
CA VAL A 107 -24.17 28.63 2.53
C VAL A 107 -24.12 28.62 4.06
N ILE A 108 -23.10 27.96 4.65
CA ILE A 108 -22.95 27.93 6.10
C ILE A 108 -22.61 29.34 6.64
N GLN A 109 -21.78 30.10 5.92
CA GLN A 109 -21.45 31.48 6.27
C GLN A 109 -22.72 32.36 6.26
N GLU A 110 -23.55 32.26 5.21
CA GLU A 110 -24.83 32.99 5.13
C GLU A 110 -25.77 32.60 6.27
N SER A 111 -25.83 31.32 6.62
CA SER A 111 -26.60 30.83 7.77
C SER A 111 -26.11 31.40 9.09
N TYR A 112 -24.81 31.48 9.29
CA TYR A 112 -24.18 32.10 10.45
C TYR A 112 -24.53 33.60 10.53
N ASP A 113 -24.40 34.31 9.41
CA ASP A 113 -24.68 35.75 9.34
C ASP A 113 -26.15 36.05 9.64
N MET A 114 -27.08 35.19 9.20
CA MET A 114 -28.52 35.30 9.55
C MET A 114 -28.77 35.02 11.05
N ALA A 115 -28.13 33.99 11.62
CA ALA A 115 -28.24 33.70 13.05
C ALA A 115 -27.67 34.83 13.90
N ARG A 116 -26.53 35.42 13.47
CA ARG A 116 -25.94 36.57 14.11
C ARG A 116 -26.83 37.79 14.06
N LEU A 117 -27.42 38.10 12.91
CA LEU A 117 -28.35 39.22 12.76
C LEU A 117 -29.58 39.04 13.66
N THR A 118 -30.07 37.82 13.75
CA THR A 118 -31.17 37.46 14.65
C THR A 118 -30.81 37.71 16.12
N TYR A 119 -29.64 37.23 16.56
CA TYR A 119 -29.13 37.48 17.90
C TYR A 119 -29.00 39.00 18.19
N GLU A 120 -28.38 39.76 17.29
CA GLU A 120 -28.19 41.21 17.44
C GLU A 120 -29.55 41.96 17.52
N THR A 121 -30.58 41.46 16.86
CA THR A 121 -31.93 42.04 16.91
C THR A 121 -32.56 41.80 18.29
N TYR A 122 -32.55 40.56 18.80
CA TYR A 122 -33.06 40.22 20.11
C TYR A 122 -32.29 40.89 21.25
N ASP A 123 -30.99 41.07 21.12
CA ASP A 123 -30.14 41.78 22.08
C ASP A 123 -30.55 43.27 22.18
N LYS A 124 -30.83 43.92 21.05
CA LYS A 124 -31.33 45.30 20.99
C LYS A 124 -32.77 45.40 21.57
N GLU A 125 -33.62 44.47 21.25
CA GLU A 125 -34.99 44.40 21.80
C GLU A 125 -35.00 44.17 23.30
N HIS A 126 -34.10 43.36 23.81
CA HIS A 126 -33.92 43.16 25.25
C HIS A 126 -33.44 44.42 25.95
N ALA A 127 -32.50 45.18 25.32
CA ALA A 127 -32.02 46.44 25.89
C ALA A 127 -33.13 47.49 26.10
N ILE A 128 -34.21 47.44 25.32
CA ILE A 128 -35.38 48.29 25.45
C ILE A 128 -36.55 47.63 26.22
N GLY A 129 -36.34 46.42 26.76
CA GLY A 129 -37.31 45.67 27.52
C GLY A 129 -38.40 44.97 26.68
N ALA A 130 -38.20 44.84 25.36
CA ALA A 130 -39.15 44.21 24.44
C ALA A 130 -38.94 42.70 24.26
N ALA A 131 -37.76 42.17 24.62
CA ALA A 131 -37.44 40.75 24.57
C ALA A 131 -37.00 40.20 25.93
N SER A 132 -37.19 38.90 26.16
CA SER A 132 -36.79 38.23 27.40
C SER A 132 -35.31 37.78 27.37
N ASP A 133 -34.71 37.63 28.57
CA ASP A 133 -33.37 37.03 28.72
C ASP A 133 -33.27 35.64 28.07
N TYR A 134 -34.37 34.88 28.11
CA TYR A 134 -34.45 33.56 27.49
C TYR A 134 -34.31 33.61 25.95
N ASP A 135 -34.94 34.61 25.32
CA ASP A 135 -34.91 34.76 23.86
C ASP A 135 -33.49 35.15 23.39
N VAL A 136 -32.80 36.04 24.12
CA VAL A 136 -31.41 36.41 23.87
C VAL A 136 -30.50 35.20 24.04
N LEU A 137 -30.68 34.44 25.14
CA LEU A 137 -29.84 33.24 25.36
C LEU A 137 -30.11 32.18 24.28
N ARG A 138 -31.35 31.94 23.90
CA ARG A 138 -31.71 30.98 22.84
C ARG A 138 -31.06 31.35 21.49
N THR A 139 -31.13 32.60 21.08
CA THR A 139 -30.55 33.07 19.81
C THR A 139 -29.02 33.07 19.85
N SER A 140 -28.42 33.39 21.01
CA SER A 140 -26.98 33.28 21.23
C SER A 140 -26.48 31.83 21.07
N VAL A 141 -27.20 30.86 21.68
CA VAL A 141 -26.86 29.43 21.54
C VAL A 141 -27.02 28.96 20.10
N ALA A 142 -28.10 29.40 19.41
CA ALA A 142 -28.29 29.07 17.99
C ALA A 142 -27.14 29.54 17.11
N MET A 143 -26.69 30.79 17.29
CA MET A 143 -25.53 31.33 16.57
C MET A 143 -24.24 30.55 16.89
N LYS A 144 -23.97 30.28 18.18
CA LYS A 144 -22.75 29.56 18.61
C LYS A 144 -22.73 28.09 18.15
N ASN A 145 -23.85 27.48 17.91
CA ASN A 145 -23.94 26.12 17.38
C ASN A 145 -23.48 26.01 15.90
N ILE A 146 -23.56 27.12 15.15
CA ILE A 146 -23.12 27.17 13.73
C ILE A 146 -21.62 27.43 13.62
N GLU A 147 -20.98 28.07 14.60
CA GLU A 147 -19.54 28.38 14.57
C GLU A 147 -18.64 27.17 14.32
N PRO A 148 -18.83 26.02 14.99
CA PRO A 148 -18.01 24.82 14.72
C PRO A 148 -18.21 24.29 13.30
N GLU A 149 -19.44 24.37 12.75
CA GLU A 149 -19.75 23.95 11.41
C GLU A 149 -19.05 24.83 10.36
N LEU A 150 -19.02 26.13 10.59
CA LEU A 150 -18.28 27.08 9.78
C LEU A 150 -16.77 26.75 9.79
N ALA A 151 -16.19 26.54 10.96
CA ALA A 151 -14.78 26.19 11.08
C ALA A 151 -14.47 24.86 10.37
N GLN A 152 -15.36 23.87 10.46
CA GLN A 152 -15.22 22.59 9.76
C GLN A 152 -15.29 22.76 8.25
N SER A 153 -16.19 23.61 7.74
CA SER A 153 -16.30 23.90 6.31
C SER A 153 -15.04 24.58 5.77
N GLU A 154 -14.40 25.45 6.55
CA GLU A 154 -13.11 26.04 6.17
C GLU A 154 -11.98 25.01 6.05
N ILE A 155 -11.95 24.06 6.97
CA ILE A 155 -11.00 22.95 6.92
C ILE A 155 -11.28 22.08 5.70
N ALA A 156 -12.55 21.80 5.39
CA ALA A 156 -12.94 21.00 4.21
C ALA A 156 -12.48 21.66 2.90
N VAL A 157 -12.63 22.97 2.75
CA VAL A 157 -12.10 23.71 1.59
C VAL A 157 -10.58 23.58 1.49
N LYS A 158 -9.86 23.75 2.59
CA LYS A 158 -8.40 23.59 2.61
C LYS A 158 -7.96 22.17 2.22
N GLN A 159 -8.66 21.17 2.73
CA GLN A 159 -8.38 19.76 2.40
C GLN A 159 -8.65 19.47 0.93
N ALA A 160 -9.79 19.90 0.38
CA ALA A 160 -10.11 19.72 -1.03
C ALA A 160 -9.08 20.40 -1.94
N ARG A 161 -8.62 21.60 -1.58
CA ARG A 161 -7.57 22.32 -2.29
C ARG A 161 -6.23 21.56 -2.27
N LEU A 162 -5.81 21.07 -1.10
CA LEU A 162 -4.59 20.28 -0.98
C LEU A 162 -4.65 18.99 -1.78
N GLN A 163 -5.79 18.31 -1.76
CA GLN A 163 -6.00 17.08 -2.54
C GLN A 163 -5.86 17.34 -4.04
N LEU A 164 -6.43 18.43 -4.53
CA LEU A 164 -6.30 18.83 -5.94
C LEU A 164 -4.84 19.16 -6.30
N MET A 165 -4.12 19.89 -5.44
CA MET A 165 -2.71 20.21 -5.64
C MET A 165 -1.84 18.94 -5.73
N VAL A 166 -2.06 17.98 -4.85
CA VAL A 166 -1.34 16.69 -4.85
C VAL A 166 -1.59 15.93 -6.16
N LEU A 167 -2.84 15.89 -6.64
CA LEU A 167 -3.18 15.23 -7.91
C LEU A 167 -2.56 15.92 -9.13
N MET A 168 -2.40 17.24 -9.08
CA MET A 168 -1.74 18.02 -10.15
C MET A 168 -0.22 18.04 -10.03
N GLY A 169 0.36 17.50 -8.94
CA GLY A 169 1.79 17.53 -8.67
C GLY A 169 2.33 18.93 -8.38
N LEU A 170 1.48 19.84 -7.90
CA LEU A 170 1.88 21.20 -7.51
C LEU A 170 2.39 21.23 -6.07
N ASP A 171 3.27 22.18 -5.80
CA ASP A 171 3.74 22.41 -4.43
C ASP A 171 2.60 23.00 -3.57
N ALA A 172 2.52 22.58 -2.30
CA ALA A 172 1.52 23.05 -1.33
C ALA A 172 1.55 24.55 -1.06
N SER A 173 2.63 25.23 -1.44
CA SER A 173 2.78 26.69 -1.34
C SER A 173 2.09 27.46 -2.47
N PHE A 174 1.63 26.77 -3.53
CA PHE A 174 1.00 27.41 -4.67
C PHE A 174 -0.44 27.82 -4.34
N ASP A 175 -0.70 29.12 -4.33
CA ASP A 175 -2.06 29.64 -4.14
C ASP A 175 -2.78 29.77 -5.47
N PHE A 176 -3.87 29.03 -5.62
CA PHE A 176 -4.75 29.14 -6.78
C PHE A 176 -6.21 29.32 -6.32
N LYS A 177 -7.00 29.99 -7.16
CA LYS A 177 -8.43 30.12 -6.98
C LYS A 177 -9.14 29.37 -8.10
N ALA A 178 -10.25 28.70 -7.76
CA ALA A 178 -11.13 28.15 -8.77
C ALA A 178 -11.71 29.29 -9.61
N ALA A 179 -11.66 29.16 -10.93
CA ALA A 179 -12.15 30.20 -11.85
C ALA A 179 -13.66 30.14 -12.05
N ASP A 180 -14.27 28.96 -11.81
CA ASP A 180 -15.67 28.68 -12.07
C ASP A 180 -16.47 28.50 -10.78
N ALA A 181 -17.79 28.76 -10.87
CA ALA A 181 -18.75 28.39 -9.85
C ALA A 181 -19.52 27.13 -10.25
N LEU A 182 -19.98 26.35 -9.26
CA LEU A 182 -20.72 25.11 -9.49
C LEU A 182 -22.01 25.36 -10.30
N SER A 183 -22.65 26.50 -10.11
CA SER A 183 -23.86 26.94 -10.85
C SER A 183 -23.68 26.97 -12.37
N ASN A 184 -22.45 27.13 -12.88
CA ASN A 184 -22.19 27.16 -14.32
C ASN A 184 -22.33 25.78 -14.97
N TYR A 185 -22.34 24.70 -14.18
CA TYR A 185 -22.42 23.31 -14.67
C TYR A 185 -23.81 22.70 -14.53
N GLU A 186 -24.75 23.39 -13.90
CA GLU A 186 -26.13 22.89 -13.71
C GLU A 186 -26.88 22.68 -15.04
N SER A 187 -26.66 23.55 -16.02
CA SER A 187 -27.33 23.49 -17.33
C SER A 187 -26.89 22.30 -18.21
N THR A 188 -25.68 21.78 -18.00
CA THR A 188 -25.13 20.68 -18.82
C THR A 188 -25.50 19.29 -18.31
N MET A 189 -26.09 19.17 -17.12
CA MET A 189 -26.53 17.89 -16.57
C MET A 189 -27.92 17.44 -17.07
N TYR A 190 -28.69 18.31 -17.70
CA TYR A 190 -30.06 18.05 -18.14
C TYR A 190 -30.26 18.01 -19.65
N GLU A 191 -29.17 18.15 -20.44
CA GLU A 191 -29.13 17.86 -21.88
C GLU A 191 -28.48 16.49 -22.17
#